data_e1335082022c6d2e4746ee263f95f932
#
_entry.id   e1335082022c6d2e4746ee263f95f932
#
_cell.length_a   1.000
_cell.length_b   1.000
_cell.length_c   1.000
_cell.angle_alpha   90.00
_cell.angle_beta   90.00
_cell.angle_gamma   90.00
#
_symmetry.space_group_name_H-M   'P 1'
#
loop_
_entity.id
_entity.type
_entity.pdbx_description
1 polymer ?
#
loop_
_entity_poly.entity_id
_entity_poly.type
_entity_poly.pdbx_seq_one_letter_code
_entity_poly.pdbx_strand_id
1 'polypeptide(L)'
;MRITERDNELIRIVAEFSCMTSVQISRYFGMNMKVCQRRLRKLHSAGYLQRRLVPSTMPGASPLLYFLGLHGASLLGVPISRPRLNRHFTHMQQCTDIMIDMFLSFERADDIKFKLLPEHYIRSANQHNGTIPDGSFSLNKDEKSALFLIEYDAETEILKSPTHNEDIQSKICRHVEMFKSNSIQYYSNYFENAFKRFRLLYITNSQKRLNSISKIVAEHDEHGFILLTTLPKLLKHGVNACIWFGPATGEIDQTII
;
A
#
# COMPACT_ATOMS: atom_id res chain seq x y z
N MET A 1 15.13 3.72 28.92
CA MET A 1 15.84 3.69 27.61
C MET A 1 15.76 5.09 27.00
N ARG A 2 16.86 5.63 26.46
CA ARG A 2 16.82 6.90 25.72
C ARG A 2 16.28 6.61 24.31
N ILE A 3 15.21 7.30 23.89
CA ILE A 3 14.64 7.27 22.56
C ILE A 3 15.41 8.24 21.67
N THR A 4 15.78 7.80 20.46
CA THR A 4 16.44 8.61 19.43
C THR A 4 15.43 9.06 18.39
N GLU A 5 15.77 10.04 17.55
CA GLU A 5 14.93 10.46 16.41
C GLU A 5 14.57 9.29 15.49
N ARG A 6 15.57 8.43 15.20
CA ARG A 6 15.36 7.21 14.40
C ARG A 6 14.37 6.23 15.05
N ASP A 7 14.32 6.18 16.39
CA ASP A 7 13.31 5.35 17.08
C ASP A 7 11.91 5.95 16.95
N ASN A 8 11.81 7.27 17.09
CA ASN A 8 10.54 7.97 16.91
C ASN A 8 10.00 7.72 15.51
N GLU A 9 10.85 7.83 14.49
CA GLU A 9 10.48 7.55 13.12
C GLU A 9 10.07 6.07 12.93
N LEU A 10 10.82 5.12 13.48
CA LEU A 10 10.51 3.70 13.43
C LEU A 10 9.14 3.41 14.08
N ILE A 11 8.86 3.99 15.24
CA ILE A 11 7.59 3.83 15.93
C ILE A 11 6.46 4.42 15.08
N ARG A 12 6.66 5.60 14.47
CA ARG A 12 5.70 6.27 13.59
C ARG A 12 5.39 5.42 12.36
N ILE A 13 6.40 4.91 11.66
CA ILE A 13 6.22 4.08 10.46
C ILE A 13 5.49 2.76 10.79
N VAL A 14 5.84 2.11 11.90
CA VAL A 14 5.10 0.91 12.34
C VAL A 14 3.63 1.24 12.64
N ALA A 15 3.34 2.41 13.20
CA ALA A 15 1.97 2.87 13.43
C ALA A 15 1.25 3.16 12.11
N GLU A 16 1.91 3.81 11.15
CA GLU A 16 1.36 4.14 9.81
C GLU A 16 0.97 2.89 9.02
N PHE A 17 1.74 1.82 9.11
CA PHE A 17 1.41 0.53 8.48
C PHE A 17 0.56 -0.38 9.38
N SER A 18 0.10 0.10 10.53
CA SER A 18 -0.57 -0.68 11.58
C SER A 18 0.28 -1.82 12.16
N CYS A 19 1.01 -2.52 11.35
CA CYS A 19 1.98 -3.53 11.76
C CYS A 19 2.97 -3.85 10.63
N MET A 20 4.19 -4.23 11.02
CA MET A 20 5.25 -4.61 10.08
C MET A 20 6.07 -5.77 10.65
N THR A 21 6.58 -6.62 9.77
CA THR A 21 7.57 -7.64 10.15
C THR A 21 8.95 -7.02 10.34
N SER A 22 9.84 -7.71 11.06
CA SER A 22 11.23 -7.27 11.19
C SER A 22 11.95 -7.16 9.84
N VAL A 23 11.56 -7.97 8.86
CA VAL A 23 12.09 -7.92 7.48
C VAL A 23 11.65 -6.63 6.79
N GLN A 24 10.38 -6.30 6.84
CA GLN A 24 9.81 -5.06 6.29
C GLN A 24 10.44 -3.81 6.92
N ILE A 25 10.58 -3.79 8.24
CA ILE A 25 11.22 -2.68 8.97
C ILE A 25 12.69 -2.55 8.57
N SER A 26 13.42 -3.67 8.51
CA SER A 26 14.83 -3.69 8.08
C SER A 26 15.00 -3.12 6.67
N ARG A 27 14.10 -3.50 5.75
CA ARG A 27 14.08 -3.06 4.36
C ARG A 27 13.74 -1.58 4.23
N TYR A 28 12.68 -1.13 4.88
CA TYR A 28 12.24 0.27 4.88
C TYR A 28 13.36 1.23 5.32
N PHE A 29 14.07 0.89 6.41
CA PHE A 29 15.12 1.74 6.97
C PHE A 29 16.52 1.46 6.43
N GLY A 30 16.70 0.55 5.48
CA GLY A 30 18.02 0.15 4.99
C GLY A 30 18.92 -0.41 6.08
N MET A 31 18.35 -1.01 7.15
CA MET A 31 19.12 -1.50 8.31
C MET A 31 19.58 -2.95 8.13
N ASN A 32 20.79 -3.25 8.63
CA ASN A 32 21.17 -4.66 8.81
C ASN A 32 20.18 -5.37 9.74
N MET A 33 19.74 -6.58 9.36
CA MET A 33 18.73 -7.35 10.10
C MET A 33 19.07 -7.57 11.58
N LYS A 34 20.32 -7.90 11.92
CA LYS A 34 20.74 -8.11 13.31
C LYS A 34 20.63 -6.82 14.13
N VAL A 35 20.98 -5.68 13.53
CA VAL A 35 20.87 -4.35 14.15
C VAL A 35 19.39 -3.99 14.35
N CYS A 36 18.57 -4.18 13.34
CA CYS A 36 17.12 -3.99 13.37
C CYS A 36 16.49 -4.81 14.51
N GLN A 37 16.70 -6.12 14.54
CA GLN A 37 16.13 -7.01 15.55
C GLN A 37 16.57 -6.65 16.97
N ARG A 38 17.84 -6.24 17.17
CA ARG A 38 18.33 -5.78 18.46
C ARG A 38 17.60 -4.52 18.91
N ARG A 39 17.35 -3.58 17.99
CA ARG A 39 16.64 -2.34 18.30
C ARG A 39 15.18 -2.59 18.59
N LEU A 40 14.51 -3.41 17.79
CA LEU A 40 13.12 -3.81 17.98
C LEU A 40 12.88 -4.52 19.32
N ARG A 41 13.82 -5.37 19.76
CA ARG A 41 13.76 -5.97 21.11
C ARG A 41 13.80 -4.92 22.22
N LYS A 42 14.65 -3.89 22.10
CA LYS A 42 14.74 -2.81 23.08
C LYS A 42 13.43 -1.97 23.11
N LEU A 43 12.88 -1.63 21.96
CA LEU A 43 11.62 -0.89 21.84
C LEU A 43 10.44 -1.71 22.40
N HIS A 44 10.43 -3.01 22.15
CA HIS A 44 9.43 -3.92 22.73
C HIS A 44 9.55 -4.00 24.25
N SER A 45 10.76 -4.23 24.80
CA SER A 45 10.98 -4.30 26.26
C SER A 45 10.65 -2.99 26.97
N ALA A 46 10.76 -1.86 26.28
CA ALA A 46 10.39 -0.54 26.82
C ALA A 46 8.91 -0.18 26.54
N GLY A 47 8.10 -1.07 25.98
CA GLY A 47 6.66 -0.88 25.78
C GLY A 47 6.27 0.05 24.63
N TYR A 48 7.22 0.52 23.81
CA TYR A 48 6.91 1.34 22.62
C TYR A 48 6.32 0.52 21.49
N LEU A 49 6.78 -0.72 21.31
CA LEU A 49 6.24 -1.68 20.38
C LEU A 49 5.77 -2.93 21.12
N GLN A 50 4.77 -3.58 20.57
CA GLN A 50 4.40 -4.94 20.90
C GLN A 50 4.81 -5.86 19.74
N ARG A 51 4.87 -7.16 20.00
CA ARG A 51 5.20 -8.16 18.99
C ARG A 51 4.37 -9.41 19.14
N ARG A 52 4.15 -10.07 18.00
CA ARG A 52 3.43 -11.34 17.92
C ARG A 52 4.11 -12.25 16.89
N LEU A 53 4.08 -13.56 17.11
CA LEU A 53 4.45 -14.54 16.08
C LEU A 53 3.37 -14.58 15.02
N VAL A 54 3.78 -14.55 13.75
CA VAL A 54 2.89 -14.83 12.63
C VAL A 54 2.85 -16.35 12.44
N PRO A 55 1.67 -16.98 12.46
CA PRO A 55 1.56 -18.40 12.12
C PRO A 55 2.17 -18.64 10.73
N SER A 56 3.12 -19.57 10.63
CA SER A 56 3.71 -19.97 9.35
C SER A 56 3.40 -21.43 9.11
N THR A 57 2.95 -21.74 7.91
CA THR A 57 2.79 -23.12 7.43
C THR A 57 4.09 -23.68 6.86
N MET A 58 5.12 -22.83 6.67
CA MET A 58 6.42 -23.22 6.14
C MET A 58 7.38 -23.61 7.27
N PRO A 59 8.22 -24.62 7.09
CA PRO A 59 9.28 -24.96 8.04
C PRO A 59 10.22 -23.75 8.21
N GLY A 60 10.54 -23.43 9.44
CA GLY A 60 11.46 -22.34 9.78
C GLY A 60 10.92 -21.45 10.90
N ALA A 61 11.68 -20.41 11.23
CA ALA A 61 11.27 -19.44 12.25
C ALA A 61 10.16 -18.53 11.72
N SER A 62 9.02 -18.54 12.38
CA SER A 62 7.92 -17.61 12.08
C SER A 62 8.39 -16.17 12.25
N PRO A 63 8.11 -15.27 11.30
CA PRO A 63 8.49 -13.88 11.43
C PRO A 63 7.78 -13.22 12.61
N LEU A 64 8.49 -12.33 13.31
CA LEU A 64 7.90 -11.49 14.34
C LEU A 64 7.23 -10.28 13.67
N LEU A 65 5.96 -10.12 13.97
CA LEU A 65 5.15 -8.95 13.61
C LEU A 65 5.22 -7.94 14.75
N TYR A 66 5.57 -6.70 14.44
CA TYR A 66 5.62 -5.59 15.37
C TYR A 66 4.47 -4.63 15.11
N PHE A 67 3.87 -4.11 16.17
CA PHE A 67 2.79 -3.13 16.14
C PHE A 67 2.92 -2.21 17.36
N LEU A 68 2.12 -1.14 17.38
CA LEU A 68 2.23 -0.10 18.38
C LEU A 68 1.95 -0.63 19.80
N GLY A 69 2.83 -0.31 20.74
CA GLY A 69 2.65 -0.56 22.17
C GLY A 69 2.07 0.66 22.90
N LEU A 70 1.78 0.50 24.19
CA LEU A 70 1.16 1.56 25.00
C LEU A 70 1.99 2.86 25.01
N HIS A 71 3.30 2.74 25.27
CA HIS A 71 4.17 3.92 25.29
C HIS A 71 4.34 4.54 23.89
N GLY A 72 4.34 3.72 22.82
CA GLY A 72 4.37 4.24 21.46
C GLY A 72 3.07 4.98 21.09
N ALA A 73 1.92 4.46 21.46
CA ALA A 73 0.63 5.10 21.26
C ALA A 73 0.56 6.45 22.02
N SER A 74 1.01 6.47 23.27
CA SER A 74 1.09 7.70 24.06
C SER A 74 2.06 8.72 23.46
N LEU A 75 3.21 8.27 22.96
CA LEU A 75 4.21 9.12 22.30
C LEU A 75 3.65 9.81 21.04
N LEU A 76 2.86 9.08 20.25
CA LEU A 76 2.28 9.59 19.00
C LEU A 76 0.90 10.25 19.16
N GLY A 77 0.29 10.16 20.35
CA GLY A 77 -1.08 10.66 20.59
C GLY A 77 -2.16 9.91 19.80
N VAL A 78 -1.96 8.61 19.51
CA VAL A 78 -2.88 7.80 18.72
C VAL A 78 -3.45 6.63 19.54
N PRO A 79 -4.63 6.08 19.19
CA PRO A 79 -5.18 4.92 19.86
C PRO A 79 -4.34 3.66 19.58
N ILE A 80 -4.35 2.71 20.52
CA ILE A 80 -3.73 1.40 20.33
C ILE A 80 -4.62 0.60 19.38
N SER A 81 -4.02 0.14 18.29
CA SER A 81 -4.62 -0.83 17.37
C SER A 81 -3.87 -2.15 17.44
N ARG A 82 -4.61 -3.26 17.55
CA ARG A 82 -4.02 -4.61 17.48
C ARG A 82 -4.33 -5.22 16.12
N PRO A 83 -3.33 -5.67 15.35
CA PRO A 83 -3.55 -6.28 14.06
C PRO A 83 -4.34 -7.59 14.20
N ARG A 84 -5.35 -7.75 13.35
CA ARG A 84 -6.12 -8.99 13.28
C ARG A 84 -5.41 -9.98 12.34
N LEU A 85 -4.97 -11.12 12.87
CA LEU A 85 -4.39 -12.21 12.08
C LEU A 85 -5.51 -13.09 11.52
N ASN A 86 -6.24 -12.59 10.55
CA ASN A 86 -7.29 -13.29 9.83
C ASN A 86 -6.83 -13.70 8.42
N ARG A 87 -7.73 -14.23 7.60
CA ARG A 87 -7.44 -14.63 6.21
C ARG A 87 -6.89 -13.50 5.33
N HIS A 88 -7.14 -12.24 5.68
CA HIS A 88 -6.65 -11.06 4.96
C HIS A 88 -5.24 -10.63 5.38
N PHE A 89 -4.66 -11.28 6.38
CA PHE A 89 -3.34 -10.89 6.91
C PHE A 89 -2.25 -10.99 5.84
N THR A 90 -2.24 -12.08 5.06
CA THR A 90 -1.26 -12.27 3.97
C THR A 90 -1.39 -11.17 2.92
N HIS A 91 -2.60 -10.83 2.51
CA HIS A 91 -2.88 -9.72 1.59
C HIS A 91 -2.34 -8.40 2.16
N MET A 92 -2.65 -8.06 3.40
CA MET A 92 -2.16 -6.85 4.05
C MET A 92 -0.62 -6.79 4.09
N GLN A 93 0.06 -7.92 4.35
CA GLN A 93 1.52 -7.96 4.34
C GLN A 93 2.10 -7.74 2.93
N GLN A 94 1.46 -8.28 1.92
CA GLN A 94 1.86 -8.07 0.52
C GLN A 94 1.62 -6.61 0.09
N CYS A 95 0.51 -6.00 0.46
CA CYS A 95 0.26 -4.57 0.25
C CYS A 95 1.33 -3.71 0.95
N THR A 96 1.72 -4.06 2.18
CA THR A 96 2.81 -3.39 2.89
C THR A 96 4.13 -3.51 2.12
N ASP A 97 4.45 -4.69 1.57
CA ASP A 97 5.67 -4.90 0.77
C ASP A 97 5.65 -4.05 -0.51
N ILE A 98 4.53 -4.00 -1.21
CA ILE A 98 4.32 -3.15 -2.40
C ILE A 98 4.56 -1.68 -2.06
N MET A 99 3.95 -1.18 -0.98
CA MET A 99 4.09 0.21 -0.55
C MET A 99 5.53 0.56 -0.13
N ILE A 100 6.25 -0.38 0.50
CA ILE A 100 7.68 -0.21 0.83
C ILE A 100 8.51 -0.12 -0.46
N ASP A 101 8.24 -0.94 -1.47
CA ASP A 101 8.96 -0.87 -2.75
C ASP A 101 8.69 0.45 -3.48
N MET A 102 7.48 0.95 -3.44
CA MET A 102 7.14 2.26 -3.98
C MET A 102 7.90 3.36 -3.23
N PHE A 103 7.87 3.36 -1.90
CA PHE A 103 8.62 4.32 -1.08
C PHE A 103 10.12 4.32 -1.44
N LEU A 104 10.76 3.15 -1.44
CA LEU A 104 12.19 3.03 -1.74
C LEU A 104 12.55 3.43 -3.16
N SER A 105 11.62 3.31 -4.09
CA SER A 105 11.82 3.72 -5.49
C SER A 105 11.81 5.25 -5.66
N PHE A 106 11.03 5.95 -4.85
CA PHE A 106 10.89 7.42 -4.92
C PHE A 106 11.77 8.17 -3.92
N GLU A 107 12.11 7.56 -2.77
CA GLU A 107 13.00 8.19 -1.78
C GLU A 107 14.36 8.59 -2.35
N ARG A 108 14.82 7.88 -3.40
CA ARG A 108 16.11 8.12 -4.06
C ARG A 108 16.05 9.19 -5.17
N ALA A 109 14.87 9.69 -5.46
CA ALA A 109 14.68 10.74 -6.46
C ALA A 109 14.66 12.10 -5.75
N ASP A 110 15.77 12.82 -5.76
CA ASP A 110 15.97 14.08 -5.03
C ASP A 110 14.95 15.19 -5.39
N ASP A 111 14.31 15.06 -6.55
CA ASP A 111 13.36 16.05 -7.09
C ASP A 111 11.88 15.65 -6.91
N ILE A 112 11.59 14.51 -6.29
CA ILE A 112 10.23 14.01 -6.10
C ILE A 112 9.90 13.89 -4.61
N LYS A 113 8.86 14.59 -4.18
CA LYS A 113 8.29 14.41 -2.83
C LYS A 113 7.24 13.31 -2.89
N PHE A 114 7.48 12.22 -2.16
CA PHE A 114 6.57 11.09 -2.02
C PHE A 114 5.88 11.13 -0.66
N LYS A 115 4.55 11.02 -0.65
CA LYS A 115 3.74 10.82 0.56
C LYS A 115 2.87 9.59 0.38
N LEU A 116 2.76 8.73 1.41
CA LEU A 116 1.99 7.49 1.42
C LEU A 116 0.78 7.60 2.33
N LEU A 117 -0.32 6.95 1.96
CA LEU A 117 -1.53 6.80 2.76
C LEU A 117 -2.01 5.33 2.70
N PRO A 118 -1.71 4.51 3.73
CA PRO A 118 -2.18 3.13 3.83
C PRO A 118 -3.70 3.01 4.00
N GLU A 119 -4.25 1.87 3.60
CA GLU A 119 -5.69 1.55 3.61
C GLU A 119 -6.39 1.88 4.93
N HIS A 120 -5.78 1.54 6.07
CA HIS A 120 -6.45 1.69 7.37
C HIS A 120 -6.75 3.16 7.74
N TYR A 121 -5.98 4.13 7.24
CA TYR A 121 -6.30 5.55 7.39
C TYR A 121 -7.49 5.93 6.53
N ILE A 122 -7.56 5.45 5.28
CA ILE A 122 -8.69 5.69 4.38
C ILE A 122 -9.96 5.12 4.99
N ARG A 123 -9.89 3.89 5.52
CA ARG A 123 -11.00 3.19 6.16
C ARG A 123 -11.50 3.91 7.41
N SER A 124 -10.60 4.44 8.24
CA SER A 124 -10.97 5.12 9.49
C SER A 124 -11.62 6.49 9.27
N ALA A 125 -11.40 7.12 8.13
CA ALA A 125 -11.89 8.46 7.86
C ALA A 125 -13.39 8.54 7.56
N ASN A 126 -14.08 7.41 7.25
CA ASN A 126 -15.50 7.35 6.86
C ASN A 126 -15.92 8.32 5.72
N GLN A 127 -14.96 8.85 4.97
CA GLN A 127 -15.15 9.84 3.90
C GLN A 127 -14.92 9.26 2.50
N HIS A 128 -14.77 7.95 2.41
CA HIS A 128 -14.62 7.24 1.15
C HIS A 128 -16.02 6.92 0.58
N ASN A 129 -16.36 7.38 -0.59
CA ASN A 129 -17.63 7.12 -1.27
C ASN A 129 -17.81 5.63 -1.68
N GLY A 130 -17.69 4.72 -0.70
CA GLY A 130 -17.83 3.27 -0.89
C GLY A 130 -16.62 2.55 -1.48
N THR A 131 -15.57 3.26 -1.88
CA THR A 131 -14.35 2.67 -2.47
C THR A 131 -13.15 2.89 -1.56
N ILE A 132 -12.55 1.80 -1.10
CA ILE A 132 -11.36 1.82 -0.25
C ILE A 132 -10.26 1.06 -0.98
N PRO A 133 -9.27 1.77 -1.57
CA PRO A 133 -8.11 1.11 -2.16
C PRO A 133 -7.20 0.53 -1.07
N ASP A 134 -6.38 -0.44 -1.43
CA ASP A 134 -5.40 -1.06 -0.54
C ASP A 134 -4.30 -0.09 -0.07
N GLY A 135 -4.17 1.03 -0.76
CA GLY A 135 -3.31 2.14 -0.41
C GLY A 135 -3.41 3.28 -1.40
N SER A 136 -2.77 4.38 -1.09
CA SER A 136 -2.61 5.50 -2.02
C SER A 136 -1.32 6.24 -1.76
N PHE A 137 -0.84 6.98 -2.75
CA PHE A 137 0.31 7.87 -2.58
C PHE A 137 0.19 9.09 -3.49
N SER A 138 0.89 10.15 -3.12
CA SER A 138 1.08 11.33 -3.94
C SER A 138 2.53 11.48 -4.34
N LEU A 139 2.74 11.93 -5.58
CA LEU A 139 4.03 12.39 -6.08
C LEU A 139 3.92 13.89 -6.35
N ASN A 140 4.89 14.64 -5.85
CA ASN A 140 4.97 16.07 -6.11
C ASN A 140 6.35 16.37 -6.68
N LYS A 141 6.37 16.97 -7.87
CA LYS A 141 7.57 17.43 -8.55
C LYS A 141 7.31 18.83 -9.08
N ASP A 142 8.15 19.78 -8.67
CA ASP A 142 7.95 21.20 -8.96
C ASP A 142 6.55 21.64 -8.51
N GLU A 143 5.75 22.22 -9.42
CA GLU A 143 4.36 22.64 -9.18
C GLU A 143 3.32 21.57 -9.56
N LYS A 144 3.76 20.36 -9.98
CA LYS A 144 2.89 19.28 -10.42
C LYS A 144 2.68 18.26 -9.31
N SER A 145 1.42 17.89 -9.10
CA SER A 145 1.02 16.86 -8.14
C SER A 145 0.23 15.76 -8.84
N ALA A 146 0.55 14.51 -8.54
CA ALA A 146 -0.17 13.34 -9.04
C ALA A 146 -0.63 12.45 -7.88
N LEU A 147 -1.87 11.98 -7.95
CA LEU A 147 -2.47 11.05 -7.00
C LEU A 147 -2.56 9.66 -7.63
N PHE A 148 -2.12 8.67 -6.88
CA PHE A 148 -2.19 7.26 -7.25
C PHE A 148 -2.94 6.48 -6.18
N LEU A 149 -3.89 5.64 -6.62
CA LEU A 149 -4.56 4.64 -5.80
C LEU A 149 -3.99 3.27 -6.14
N ILE A 150 -3.88 2.39 -5.17
CA ILE A 150 -3.31 1.05 -5.32
C ILE A 150 -4.39 0.01 -5.03
N GLU A 151 -4.56 -0.94 -5.94
CA GLU A 151 -5.32 -2.16 -5.74
C GLU A 151 -4.41 -3.37 -5.98
N TYR A 152 -4.40 -4.31 -5.05
CA TYR A 152 -3.65 -5.54 -5.17
C TYR A 152 -4.59 -6.74 -5.12
N ASP A 153 -4.63 -7.50 -6.20
CA ASP A 153 -5.37 -8.76 -6.27
C ASP A 153 -4.43 -9.95 -6.08
N ALA A 154 -4.56 -10.59 -4.92
CA ALA A 154 -3.84 -11.83 -4.59
C ALA A 154 -4.39 -13.07 -5.30
N GLU A 155 -5.26 -12.91 -6.32
CA GLU A 155 -5.98 -13.96 -7.06
C GLU A 155 -6.96 -14.77 -6.19
N THR A 156 -7.35 -14.21 -5.05
CA THR A 156 -8.33 -14.83 -4.14
C THR A 156 -9.76 -14.35 -4.40
N GLU A 157 -9.92 -13.26 -5.16
CA GLU A 157 -11.21 -12.67 -5.47
C GLU A 157 -11.81 -13.23 -6.76
N ILE A 158 -13.15 -13.27 -6.82
CA ILE A 158 -13.89 -13.67 -8.01
C ILE A 158 -13.83 -12.53 -9.03
N LEU A 159 -13.66 -12.84 -10.31
CA LEU A 159 -13.61 -11.83 -11.37
C LEU A 159 -14.96 -11.13 -11.57
N LYS A 160 -16.02 -11.92 -11.70
CA LYS A 160 -17.40 -11.48 -11.88
C LYS A 160 -18.34 -12.41 -11.11
N SER A 161 -19.23 -11.86 -10.32
CA SER A 161 -20.22 -12.63 -9.57
C SER A 161 -21.62 -12.09 -9.83
N PRO A 162 -22.60 -12.92 -10.13
CA PRO A 162 -23.98 -12.47 -10.26
C PRO A 162 -24.65 -12.12 -8.93
N THR A 163 -24.04 -12.49 -7.80
CA THR A 163 -24.67 -12.39 -6.47
C THR A 163 -23.87 -11.57 -5.46
N HIS A 164 -22.61 -11.25 -5.73
CA HIS A 164 -21.74 -10.52 -4.81
C HIS A 164 -21.23 -9.23 -5.40
N ASN A 165 -21.43 -8.12 -4.68
CA ASN A 165 -20.95 -6.79 -5.06
C ASN A 165 -19.49 -6.53 -4.63
N GLU A 166 -18.75 -7.57 -4.24
CA GLU A 166 -17.35 -7.48 -3.80
C GLU A 166 -16.39 -8.21 -4.75
N ASP A 167 -16.80 -8.42 -5.99
CA ASP A 167 -15.97 -8.97 -7.04
C ASP A 167 -15.11 -7.88 -7.72
N ILE A 168 -14.16 -8.30 -8.55
CA ILE A 168 -13.23 -7.40 -9.24
C ILE A 168 -13.98 -6.44 -10.18
N GLN A 169 -15.00 -6.92 -10.89
CA GLN A 169 -15.80 -6.05 -11.76
C GLN A 169 -16.46 -4.92 -10.98
N SER A 170 -17.09 -5.24 -9.85
CA SER A 170 -17.73 -4.25 -8.98
C SER A 170 -16.74 -3.25 -8.40
N LYS A 171 -15.51 -3.69 -8.03
CA LYS A 171 -14.44 -2.80 -7.60
C LYS A 171 -14.03 -1.82 -8.70
N ILE A 172 -13.82 -2.32 -9.93
CA ILE A 172 -13.46 -1.49 -11.09
C ILE A 172 -14.58 -0.49 -11.37
N CYS A 173 -15.86 -0.90 -11.38
CA CYS A 173 -17.00 -0.01 -11.55
C CYS A 173 -16.97 1.16 -10.54
N ARG A 174 -16.77 0.86 -9.25
CA ARG A 174 -16.69 1.90 -8.22
C ARG A 174 -15.54 2.87 -8.44
N HIS A 175 -14.37 2.41 -8.88
CA HIS A 175 -13.25 3.30 -9.23
C HIS A 175 -13.55 4.16 -10.45
N VAL A 176 -14.23 3.62 -11.46
CA VAL A 176 -14.69 4.38 -12.63
C VAL A 176 -15.70 5.46 -12.22
N GLU A 177 -16.66 5.14 -11.36
CA GLU A 177 -17.61 6.11 -10.81
C GLU A 177 -16.92 7.20 -10.01
N MET A 178 -15.96 6.82 -9.16
CA MET A 178 -15.14 7.75 -8.41
C MET A 178 -14.33 8.68 -9.32
N PHE A 179 -13.80 8.16 -10.43
CA PHE A 179 -13.07 8.94 -11.42
C PHE A 179 -13.98 9.93 -12.14
N LYS A 180 -15.17 9.48 -12.58
CA LYS A 180 -16.18 10.31 -13.25
C LYS A 180 -16.68 11.44 -12.36
N SER A 181 -17.02 11.13 -11.12
CA SER A 181 -17.51 12.11 -10.14
C SER A 181 -16.40 12.99 -9.53
N ASN A 182 -15.13 12.69 -9.82
CA ASN A 182 -13.96 13.35 -9.21
C ASN A 182 -14.01 13.37 -7.67
N SER A 183 -14.47 12.29 -7.04
CA SER A 183 -14.68 12.18 -5.59
C SER A 183 -13.38 11.92 -4.85
N ILE A 184 -12.40 12.85 -4.94
CA ILE A 184 -11.05 12.73 -4.39
C ILE A 184 -10.73 13.76 -3.30
N GLN A 185 -11.73 14.49 -2.80
CA GLN A 185 -11.51 15.56 -1.83
C GLN A 185 -10.81 15.08 -0.55
N TYR A 186 -11.13 13.86 -0.09
CA TYR A 186 -10.44 13.27 1.07
C TYR A 186 -8.93 13.18 0.86
N TYR A 187 -8.49 12.71 -0.30
CA TYR A 187 -7.06 12.60 -0.64
C TYR A 187 -6.41 13.98 -0.77
N SER A 188 -7.12 14.93 -1.38
CA SER A 188 -6.64 16.31 -1.50
C SER A 188 -6.39 16.94 -0.12
N ASN A 189 -7.29 16.73 0.82
CA ASN A 189 -7.14 17.20 2.19
C ASN A 189 -5.98 16.51 2.92
N TYR A 190 -5.86 15.17 2.80
CA TYR A 190 -4.81 14.43 3.48
C TYR A 190 -3.40 14.77 2.96
N PHE A 191 -3.25 14.84 1.64
CA PHE A 191 -1.97 15.14 1.01
C PHE A 191 -1.66 16.64 0.94
N GLU A 192 -2.61 17.50 1.33
CA GLU A 192 -2.50 18.97 1.26
C GLU A 192 -2.21 19.45 -0.16
N ASN A 193 -2.84 18.82 -1.15
CA ASN A 193 -2.66 19.08 -2.58
C ASN A 193 -3.98 19.07 -3.33
N ALA A 194 -4.12 19.95 -4.29
CA ALA A 194 -5.26 20.00 -5.20
C ALA A 194 -5.03 19.05 -6.38
N PHE A 195 -5.57 17.83 -6.29
CA PHE A 195 -5.52 16.89 -7.41
C PHE A 195 -6.70 17.13 -8.35
N LYS A 196 -6.43 17.10 -9.66
CA LYS A 196 -7.47 17.16 -10.70
C LYS A 196 -8.08 15.80 -10.98
N ARG A 197 -7.28 14.76 -10.91
CA ARG A 197 -7.62 13.35 -11.22
C ARG A 197 -6.68 12.44 -10.44
N PHE A 198 -6.94 11.12 -10.49
CA PHE A 198 -6.04 10.09 -9.98
C PHE A 198 -5.73 9.05 -11.05
N ARG A 199 -4.69 8.25 -10.83
CA ARG A 199 -4.43 7.00 -11.55
C ARG A 199 -4.63 5.82 -10.60
N LEU A 200 -5.22 4.74 -11.12
CA LEU A 200 -5.37 3.49 -10.40
C LEU A 200 -4.28 2.52 -10.86
N LEU A 201 -3.43 2.11 -9.92
CA LEU A 201 -2.40 1.10 -10.12
C LEU A 201 -2.96 -0.25 -9.66
N TYR A 202 -3.30 -1.12 -10.60
CA TYR A 202 -3.87 -2.42 -10.31
C TYR A 202 -2.79 -3.50 -10.46
N ILE A 203 -2.45 -4.19 -9.37
CA ILE A 203 -1.36 -5.16 -9.29
C ILE A 203 -1.94 -6.54 -9.05
N THR A 204 -1.48 -7.55 -9.80
CA THR A 204 -1.92 -8.94 -9.64
C THR A 204 -0.73 -9.91 -9.67
N ASN A 205 -0.92 -11.16 -9.29
CA ASN A 205 0.17 -12.12 -9.18
C ASN A 205 0.62 -12.72 -10.50
N SER A 206 -0.26 -12.84 -11.49
CA SER A 206 0.05 -13.55 -12.74
C SER A 206 -0.38 -12.79 -14.00
N GLN A 207 0.32 -13.07 -15.10
CA GLN A 207 -0.06 -12.53 -16.43
C GLN A 207 -1.44 -13.02 -16.88
N LYS A 208 -1.82 -14.25 -16.52
CA LYS A 208 -3.15 -14.79 -16.83
C LYS A 208 -4.25 -13.96 -16.14
N ARG A 209 -4.04 -13.64 -14.87
CA ARG A 209 -4.97 -12.83 -14.10
C ARG A 209 -5.04 -11.40 -14.63
N LEU A 210 -3.89 -10.79 -14.93
CA LEU A 210 -3.81 -9.48 -15.54
C LEU A 210 -4.63 -9.41 -16.84
N ASN A 211 -4.47 -10.39 -17.73
CA ASN A 211 -5.21 -10.45 -18.99
C ASN A 211 -6.74 -10.55 -18.77
N SER A 212 -7.17 -11.25 -17.71
CA SER A 212 -8.60 -11.35 -17.38
C SER A 212 -9.15 -10.03 -16.84
N ILE A 213 -8.39 -9.34 -15.99
CA ILE A 213 -8.75 -8.03 -15.43
C ILE A 213 -8.75 -6.97 -16.54
N SER A 214 -7.75 -7.00 -17.44
CA SER A 214 -7.68 -6.09 -18.59
C SER A 214 -8.93 -6.14 -19.46
N LYS A 215 -9.52 -7.33 -19.69
CA LYS A 215 -10.78 -7.46 -20.41
C LYS A 215 -11.96 -6.79 -19.70
N ILE A 216 -12.02 -6.93 -18.35
CA ILE A 216 -13.04 -6.27 -17.54
C ILE A 216 -12.87 -4.74 -17.61
N VAL A 217 -11.64 -4.26 -17.49
CA VAL A 217 -11.34 -2.82 -17.58
C VAL A 217 -11.74 -2.27 -18.94
N ALA A 218 -11.46 -2.98 -20.02
CA ALA A 218 -11.79 -2.56 -21.39
C ALA A 218 -13.31 -2.50 -21.69
N GLU A 219 -14.17 -3.07 -20.83
CA GLU A 219 -15.62 -2.94 -20.94
C GLU A 219 -16.15 -1.53 -20.56
N HIS A 220 -15.30 -0.68 -19.95
CA HIS A 220 -15.64 0.67 -19.52
C HIS A 220 -15.09 1.71 -20.50
N ASP A 221 -15.89 2.72 -20.87
CA ASP A 221 -15.48 3.79 -21.78
C ASP A 221 -14.34 4.65 -21.20
N GLU A 222 -14.40 4.96 -19.89
CA GLU A 222 -13.39 5.75 -19.19
C GLU A 222 -12.46 4.83 -18.37
N HIS A 223 -11.45 4.25 -19.00
CA HIS A 223 -10.51 3.35 -18.34
C HIS A 223 -9.03 3.77 -18.48
N GLY A 224 -8.74 4.85 -19.18
CA GLY A 224 -7.36 5.32 -19.43
C GLY A 224 -6.58 5.73 -18.17
N PHE A 225 -7.25 5.86 -17.02
CA PHE A 225 -6.60 6.12 -15.74
C PHE A 225 -6.15 4.84 -15.01
N ILE A 226 -6.51 3.65 -15.50
CA ILE A 226 -6.17 2.34 -14.89
C ILE A 226 -4.93 1.79 -15.56
N LEU A 227 -3.91 1.52 -14.76
CA LEU A 227 -2.67 0.89 -15.18
C LEU A 227 -2.52 -0.46 -14.48
N LEU A 228 -2.19 -1.49 -15.24
CA LEU A 228 -2.10 -2.87 -14.78
C LEU A 228 -0.65 -3.35 -14.78
N THR A 229 -0.24 -4.10 -13.77
CA THR A 229 1.04 -4.82 -13.75
C THR A 229 0.94 -6.11 -12.95
N THR A 230 2.00 -6.92 -12.98
CA THR A 230 2.12 -8.09 -12.10
C THR A 230 3.12 -7.83 -10.99
N LEU A 231 2.85 -8.39 -9.80
CA LEU A 231 3.75 -8.30 -8.65
C LEU A 231 5.18 -8.79 -8.98
N PRO A 232 5.39 -9.91 -9.72
CA PRO A 232 6.74 -10.31 -10.13
C PRO A 232 7.47 -9.26 -10.98
N LYS A 233 6.78 -8.57 -11.91
CA LYS A 233 7.38 -7.47 -12.70
C LYS A 233 7.74 -6.30 -11.79
N LEU A 234 6.83 -5.89 -10.90
CA LEU A 234 7.04 -4.80 -9.96
C LEU A 234 8.26 -5.04 -9.07
N LEU A 235 8.34 -6.23 -8.45
CA LEU A 235 9.46 -6.59 -7.57
C LEU A 235 10.80 -6.70 -8.30
N LYS A 236 10.79 -7.10 -9.60
CA LYS A 236 12.00 -7.27 -10.40
C LYS A 236 12.54 -5.95 -10.93
N HIS A 237 11.66 -5.06 -11.38
CA HIS A 237 12.04 -3.89 -12.17
C HIS A 237 11.80 -2.56 -11.45
N GLY A 238 11.02 -2.55 -10.34
CA GLY A 238 10.62 -1.34 -9.61
C GLY A 238 9.44 -0.61 -10.27
N VAL A 239 8.81 0.26 -9.50
CA VAL A 239 7.57 0.96 -9.89
C VAL A 239 7.75 1.94 -11.06
N ASN A 240 8.94 2.51 -11.21
CA ASN A 240 9.27 3.51 -12.24
C ASN A 240 9.67 2.90 -13.59
N ALA A 241 9.76 1.58 -13.68
CA ALA A 241 10.11 0.91 -14.92
C ALA A 241 8.92 0.87 -15.89
N CYS A 242 9.21 0.63 -17.16
CA CYS A 242 8.19 0.38 -18.19
C CYS A 242 7.54 -0.99 -17.99
N ILE A 243 6.70 -1.12 -16.99
CA ILE A 243 6.02 -2.37 -16.59
C ILE A 243 4.50 -2.26 -16.54
N TRP A 244 3.98 -1.06 -16.76
CA TRP A 244 2.57 -0.77 -16.62
C TRP A 244 1.83 -0.87 -17.95
N PHE A 245 0.82 -1.70 -17.98
CA PHE A 245 -0.04 -1.89 -19.15
C PHE A 245 -1.28 -1.00 -19.03
N GLY A 246 -1.51 -0.17 -20.06
CA GLY A 246 -2.70 0.67 -20.18
C GLY A 246 -3.70 0.03 -21.14
N PRO A 247 -4.83 -0.54 -20.68
CA PRO A 247 -5.82 -1.18 -21.56
C PRO A 247 -6.39 -0.25 -22.63
N ALA A 248 -6.46 1.06 -22.34
CA ALA A 248 -6.99 2.07 -23.26
C ALA A 248 -6.12 2.28 -24.51
N THR A 249 -4.81 2.21 -24.35
CA THR A 249 -3.86 2.51 -25.43
C THR A 249 -3.39 1.26 -26.17
N GLY A 250 -3.65 0.07 -25.59
CA GLY A 250 -3.04 -1.17 -26.07
C GLY A 250 -1.51 -1.18 -25.94
N GLU A 251 -0.92 -0.12 -25.39
CA GLU A 251 0.52 0.01 -25.21
C GLU A 251 0.96 -0.88 -24.06
N ILE A 252 1.95 -1.69 -24.37
CA ILE A 252 2.68 -2.52 -23.43
C ILE A 252 3.80 -1.64 -22.87
N ASP A 253 3.81 -1.55 -21.52
CA ASP A 253 4.94 -1.03 -20.76
C ASP A 253 5.11 0.51 -20.79
N GLN A 254 4.27 1.20 -20.00
CA GLN A 254 4.41 2.62 -19.66
C GLN A 254 5.13 2.79 -18.33
N THR A 255 5.74 3.96 -18.14
CA THR A 255 6.12 4.45 -16.80
C THR A 255 4.93 5.16 -16.15
N ILE A 256 4.94 5.29 -14.83
CA ILE A 256 3.90 6.07 -14.11
C ILE A 256 4.25 7.56 -13.98
N ILE A 257 5.49 7.92 -14.30
CA ILE A 257 6.03 9.28 -14.29
C ILE A 257 6.33 9.71 -15.72
#